data_d16ea57ece922e9ae9d223d2335aba4e
#
_entry.id   d16ea57ece922e9ae9d223d2335aba4e
#
_cell.length_a   1.000
_cell.length_b   1.000
_cell.length_c   1.000
_cell.angle_alpha   90.00
_cell.angle_beta   90.00
_cell.angle_gamma   90.00
#
_symmetry.space_group_name_H-M   'P 1'
#
loop_
_entity.id
_entity.type
_entity.pdbx_description
1 polymer ?
#
loop_
_entity_poly.entity_id
_entity_poly.type
_entity_poly.pdbx_seq_one_letter_code
_entity_poly.pdbx_strand_id
1 'polypeptide(L)'
;MADEKIIFSMNGVGKILPHNNRVILKDIYLSFFYGAKIGIVGLNGSGKSTLMKIIAGIEKGYQGEVVWAPGYSVGYLEQEPQMDPDKTVIEVVQEGVQEVMDILKEYEEVNMKFCEPMSDDEMAALIERQADAEEGGKERHDDAHHRSK
;
A
#
# COMPACT_ATOMS: atom_id res chain seq x y z
N MET A 1 -2.96 -21.75 -17.94
CA MET A 1 -1.76 -20.90 -17.84
C MET A 1 -2.18 -19.74 -16.97
N ALA A 2 -1.54 -19.52 -15.84
CA ALA A 2 -1.84 -18.34 -15.02
C ALA A 2 -1.50 -17.10 -15.87
N ASP A 3 -2.44 -16.17 -16.00
CA ASP A 3 -2.18 -14.89 -16.64
C ASP A 3 -1.08 -14.19 -15.82
N GLU A 4 0.13 -14.13 -16.35
CA GLU A 4 1.27 -13.44 -15.75
C GLU A 4 1.05 -11.93 -15.85
N LYS A 5 0.19 -11.41 -14.96
CA LYS A 5 -0.14 -9.99 -14.93
C LYS A 5 1.05 -9.19 -14.42
N ILE A 6 1.59 -8.30 -15.25
CA ILE A 6 2.61 -7.33 -14.83
C ILE A 6 1.93 -6.25 -14.00
N ILE A 7 2.41 -6.06 -12.77
CA ILE A 7 1.90 -5.06 -11.82
C ILE A 7 2.80 -3.84 -11.69
N PHE A 8 4.04 -3.95 -12.14
CA PHE A 8 5.04 -2.90 -12.04
C PHE A 8 6.05 -2.99 -13.17
N SER A 9 6.49 -1.87 -13.72
CA SER A 9 7.61 -1.82 -14.67
C SER A 9 8.47 -0.58 -14.50
N MET A 10 9.76 -0.75 -14.77
CA MET A 10 10.77 0.30 -14.88
C MET A 10 11.38 0.27 -16.27
N ASN A 11 11.49 1.42 -16.91
CA ASN A 11 12.04 1.56 -18.25
C ASN A 11 13.17 2.59 -18.26
N GLY A 12 14.41 2.14 -18.47
CA GLY A 12 15.59 2.99 -18.55
C GLY A 12 15.85 3.82 -17.32
N VAL A 13 15.55 3.29 -16.11
CA VAL A 13 15.67 4.06 -14.89
C VAL A 13 17.14 4.24 -14.52
N GLY A 14 17.54 5.51 -14.33
CA GLY A 14 18.84 5.93 -13.91
C GLY A 14 18.79 6.93 -12.76
N LYS A 15 19.80 6.93 -11.91
CA LYS A 15 19.96 7.92 -10.83
C LYS A 15 21.39 8.39 -10.73
N ILE A 16 21.57 9.71 -10.79
CA ILE A 16 22.85 10.41 -10.60
C ILE A 16 22.71 11.33 -9.40
N LEU A 17 23.68 11.33 -8.50
CA LEU A 17 23.72 12.24 -7.38
C LEU A 17 24.19 13.63 -7.85
N PRO A 18 23.42 14.71 -7.58
CA PRO A 18 23.72 16.02 -8.14
C PRO A 18 25.00 16.67 -7.61
N HIS A 19 25.45 16.34 -6.39
CA HIS A 19 26.62 17.01 -5.79
C HIS A 19 27.96 16.44 -6.23
N ASN A 20 28.03 15.25 -6.77
CA ASN A 20 29.30 14.64 -7.19
C ASN A 20 29.22 13.90 -8.53
N ASN A 21 28.14 14.08 -9.26
CA ASN A 21 27.84 13.40 -10.52
C ASN A 21 28.03 11.87 -10.48
N ARG A 22 27.94 11.28 -9.29
CA ARG A 22 28.09 9.84 -9.12
C ARG A 22 26.84 9.12 -9.64
N VAL A 23 27.05 8.22 -10.58
CA VAL A 23 25.97 7.32 -11.08
C VAL A 23 25.72 6.25 -10.01
N ILE A 24 24.49 6.18 -9.52
CA ILE A 24 24.02 5.18 -8.55
C ILE A 24 23.30 4.05 -9.27
N LEU A 25 22.42 4.40 -10.21
CA LEU A 25 21.70 3.45 -11.05
C LEU A 25 21.85 3.87 -12.50
N LYS A 26 21.97 2.91 -13.39
CA LYS A 26 22.11 3.14 -14.82
C LYS A 26 21.31 2.14 -15.60
N ASP A 27 20.44 2.63 -16.49
CA ASP A 27 19.70 1.85 -17.48
C ASP A 27 19.00 0.61 -16.89
N ILE A 28 18.23 0.79 -15.81
CA ILE A 28 17.50 -0.28 -15.14
C ILE A 28 16.19 -0.54 -15.88
N TYR A 29 16.00 -1.78 -16.31
CA TYR A 29 14.78 -2.32 -16.91
C TYR A 29 14.31 -3.50 -16.05
N LEU A 30 13.14 -3.36 -15.43
CA LEU A 30 12.55 -4.37 -14.56
C LEU A 30 11.05 -4.46 -14.78
N SER A 31 10.50 -5.68 -14.69
CA SER A 31 9.06 -5.88 -14.64
C SER A 31 8.73 -6.90 -13.57
N PHE A 32 7.71 -6.62 -12.74
CA PHE A 32 7.27 -7.50 -11.69
C PHE A 32 5.90 -8.07 -12.02
N PHE A 33 5.78 -9.38 -11.87
CA PHE A 33 4.53 -10.09 -12.01
C PHE A 33 3.79 -10.13 -10.67
N TYR A 34 2.48 -10.24 -10.74
CA TYR A 34 1.65 -10.44 -9.57
C TYR A 34 2.10 -11.68 -8.77
N GLY A 35 2.20 -11.56 -7.46
CA GLY A 35 2.63 -12.63 -6.56
C GLY A 35 4.12 -12.97 -6.58
N ALA A 36 4.94 -12.29 -7.40
CA ALA A 36 6.38 -12.53 -7.44
C ALA A 36 7.07 -12.08 -6.12
N LYS A 37 7.94 -12.95 -5.59
CA LYS A 37 8.83 -12.66 -4.45
C LYS A 37 10.23 -12.40 -4.99
N ILE A 38 10.71 -11.15 -4.85
CA ILE A 38 11.95 -10.70 -5.50
C ILE A 38 12.97 -10.28 -4.45
N GLY A 39 14.17 -10.83 -4.52
CA GLY A 39 15.31 -10.45 -3.69
C GLY A 39 16.27 -9.56 -4.45
N ILE A 40 16.74 -8.46 -3.81
CA ILE A 40 17.78 -7.58 -4.35
C ILE A 40 19.07 -7.81 -3.55
N VAL A 41 20.11 -8.30 -4.23
CA VAL A 41 21.39 -8.63 -3.62
C VAL A 41 22.50 -7.74 -4.20
N GLY A 42 23.46 -7.37 -3.38
CA GLY A 42 24.60 -6.56 -3.80
C GLY A 42 25.39 -5.99 -2.61
N LEU A 43 26.57 -5.48 -2.87
CA LEU A 43 27.45 -4.86 -1.85
C LEU A 43 26.82 -3.58 -1.26
N ASN A 44 27.34 -3.14 -0.12
CA ASN A 44 26.96 -1.86 0.46
C ASN A 44 27.33 -0.70 -0.49
N GLY A 45 26.42 0.25 -0.63
CA GLY A 45 26.57 1.37 -1.56
C GLY A 45 26.29 1.05 -3.05
N SER A 46 25.82 -0.15 -3.39
CA SER A 46 25.49 -0.54 -4.76
C SER A 46 24.15 0.02 -5.29
N GLY A 47 23.44 0.83 -4.50
CA GLY A 47 22.20 1.46 -4.93
C GLY A 47 20.91 0.70 -4.57
N LYS A 48 20.97 -0.43 -3.84
CA LYS A 48 19.79 -1.22 -3.44
C LYS A 48 18.68 -0.38 -2.77
N SER A 49 19.06 0.37 -1.74
CA SER A 49 18.11 1.23 -1.01
C SER A 49 17.54 2.35 -1.88
N THR A 50 18.34 2.89 -2.81
CA THR A 50 17.88 3.88 -3.79
C THR A 50 16.87 3.28 -4.74
N LEU A 51 17.15 2.07 -5.25
CA LEU A 51 16.23 1.34 -6.12
C LEU A 51 14.91 1.05 -5.41
N MET A 52 14.95 0.57 -4.16
CA MET A 52 13.76 0.32 -3.35
C MET A 52 12.93 1.60 -3.11
N LYS A 53 13.58 2.72 -2.84
CA LYS A 53 12.91 4.02 -2.66
C LYS A 53 12.25 4.53 -3.96
N ILE A 54 12.86 4.26 -5.11
CA ILE A 54 12.26 4.59 -6.42
C ILE A 54 11.03 3.68 -6.66
N ILE A 55 11.14 2.38 -6.41
CA ILE A 55 10.02 1.43 -6.52
C ILE A 55 8.86 1.87 -5.60
N ALA A 56 9.16 2.29 -4.39
CA ALA A 56 8.18 2.77 -3.42
C ALA A 56 7.60 4.16 -3.74
N GLY A 57 8.11 4.86 -4.78
CA GLY A 57 7.68 6.22 -5.13
C GLY A 57 8.13 7.32 -4.17
N ILE A 58 9.02 6.99 -3.21
CA ILE A 58 9.60 7.94 -2.24
C ILE A 58 10.65 8.82 -2.91
N GLU A 59 11.52 8.21 -3.73
CA GLU A 59 12.54 8.92 -4.49
C GLU A 59 12.01 9.24 -5.90
N LYS A 60 11.87 10.53 -6.20
CA LYS A 60 11.33 11.01 -7.48
C LYS A 60 12.39 11.61 -8.42
N GLY A 61 13.60 11.85 -7.92
CA GLY A 61 14.68 12.46 -8.69
C GLY A 61 15.49 11.44 -9.48
N TYR A 62 14.87 10.71 -10.41
CA TYR A 62 15.49 9.73 -11.30
C TYR A 62 15.19 10.05 -12.76
N GLN A 63 15.93 9.44 -13.69
CA GLN A 63 15.68 9.45 -15.13
C GLN A 63 14.95 8.16 -15.51
N GLY A 64 14.23 8.18 -16.66
CA GLY A 64 13.45 7.04 -17.12
C GLY A 64 12.01 7.05 -16.59
N GLU A 65 11.34 5.93 -16.69
CA GLU A 65 9.91 5.81 -16.39
C GLU A 65 9.65 4.66 -15.40
N VAL A 66 8.74 4.91 -14.45
CA VAL A 66 8.24 3.91 -13.50
C VAL A 66 6.73 3.89 -13.57
N VAL A 67 6.18 2.72 -13.81
CA VAL A 67 4.73 2.52 -13.98
C VAL A 67 4.23 1.43 -13.04
N TRP A 68 3.20 1.78 -12.27
CA TRP A 68 2.41 0.84 -11.47
C TRP A 68 1.08 0.56 -12.17
N ALA A 69 0.67 -0.70 -12.16
CA ALA A 69 -0.67 -1.03 -12.63
C ALA A 69 -1.73 -0.41 -11.69
N PRO A 70 -2.85 0.08 -12.22
CA PRO A 70 -3.91 0.66 -11.39
C PRO A 70 -4.51 -0.38 -10.43
N GLY A 71 -4.94 0.08 -9.25
CA GLY A 71 -5.53 -0.76 -8.21
C GLY A 71 -4.51 -1.41 -7.26
N TYR A 72 -3.22 -1.09 -7.35
CA TYR A 72 -2.18 -1.57 -6.43
C TYR A 72 -1.65 -0.46 -5.54
N SER A 73 -1.56 -0.73 -4.26
CA SER A 73 -0.90 0.12 -3.26
C SER A 73 0.52 -0.38 -2.98
N VAL A 74 1.41 0.53 -2.57
CA VAL A 74 2.80 0.21 -2.24
C VAL A 74 3.07 0.51 -0.79
N GLY A 75 3.48 -0.51 -0.03
CA GLY A 75 4.03 -0.34 1.32
C GLY A 75 5.56 -0.36 1.28
N TYR A 76 6.19 0.50 2.05
CA TYR A 76 7.64 0.54 2.21
C TYR A 76 8.01 0.43 3.68
N LEU A 77 8.75 -0.62 4.03
CA LEU A 77 9.34 -0.78 5.35
C LEU A 77 10.79 -0.29 5.33
N GLU A 78 11.09 0.71 6.11
CA GLU A 78 12.45 1.20 6.28
C GLU A 78 13.32 0.21 7.05
N GLN A 79 14.62 0.24 6.82
CA GLN A 79 15.60 -0.61 7.52
C GLN A 79 15.65 -0.29 9.03
N GLU A 80 15.47 0.98 9.38
CA GLU A 80 15.33 1.50 10.74
C GLU A 80 14.05 2.34 10.82
N PRO A 81 12.88 1.71 11.04
CA PRO A 81 11.62 2.44 11.12
C PRO A 81 11.67 3.45 12.26
N GLN A 82 11.34 4.70 11.97
CA GLN A 82 11.20 5.72 13.00
C GLN A 82 9.82 5.52 13.67
N MET A 83 9.85 5.04 14.90
CA MET A 83 8.65 4.94 15.72
C MET A 83 8.59 6.14 16.65
N ASP A 84 7.38 6.63 16.88
CA ASP A 84 7.14 7.68 17.87
C ASP A 84 7.39 7.10 19.28
N PRO A 85 8.36 7.63 20.04
CA PRO A 85 8.70 7.11 21.37
C PRO A 85 7.57 7.29 22.39
N ASP A 86 6.62 8.18 22.14
CA ASP A 86 5.50 8.48 23.02
C ASP A 86 4.30 7.53 22.79
N LYS A 87 4.35 6.70 21.74
CA LYS A 87 3.30 5.75 21.39
C LYS A 87 3.60 4.35 21.91
N THR A 88 2.57 3.68 22.37
CA THR A 88 2.63 2.25 22.70
C THR A 88 2.68 1.39 21.43
N VAL A 89 3.16 0.15 21.55
CA VAL A 89 3.18 -0.81 20.43
C VAL A 89 1.78 -1.03 19.84
N ILE A 90 0.75 -1.07 20.68
CA ILE A 90 -0.65 -1.22 20.24
C ILE A 90 -1.08 -0.02 19.39
N GLU A 91 -0.79 1.20 19.82
CA GLU A 91 -1.16 2.40 19.06
C GLU A 91 -0.49 2.45 17.69
N VAL A 92 0.79 2.09 17.61
CA VAL A 92 1.51 2.01 16.32
C VAL A 92 0.91 0.95 15.39
N VAL A 93 0.53 -0.21 15.94
CA VAL A 93 -0.14 -1.26 15.13
C VAL A 93 -1.52 -0.83 14.69
N GLN A 94 -2.28 -0.16 15.56
CA GLN A 94 -3.61 0.35 15.24
C GLN A 94 -3.59 1.39 14.12
N GLU A 95 -2.57 2.26 14.06
CA GLU A 95 -2.39 3.21 12.95
C GLU A 95 -2.29 2.50 11.58
N GLY A 96 -1.61 1.35 11.55
CA GLY A 96 -1.49 0.56 10.30
C GLY A 96 -2.81 -0.07 9.83
N VAL A 97 -3.80 -0.17 10.70
CA VAL A 97 -5.13 -0.74 10.43
C VAL A 97 -6.26 0.26 10.69
N GLN A 98 -5.93 1.56 10.81
CA GLN A 98 -6.89 2.62 11.17
C GLN A 98 -8.11 2.64 10.26
N GLU A 99 -7.92 2.50 8.96
CA GLU A 99 -9.00 2.49 8.00
C GLU A 99 -9.99 1.32 8.22
N VAL A 100 -9.49 0.16 8.63
CA VAL A 100 -10.33 -1.00 8.97
C VAL A 100 -11.07 -0.76 10.29
N MET A 101 -10.39 -0.15 11.28
CA MET A 101 -10.99 0.21 12.56
C MET A 101 -12.11 1.24 12.39
N ASP A 102 -11.95 2.18 11.47
CA ASP A 102 -12.96 3.21 11.19
C ASP A 102 -14.22 2.60 10.54
N ILE A 103 -14.04 1.65 9.60
CA ILE A 103 -15.15 0.90 9.00
C ILE A 103 -15.89 0.07 10.06
N LEU A 104 -15.15 -0.60 10.94
CA LEU A 104 -15.77 -1.38 12.03
C LEU A 104 -16.58 -0.50 12.97
N LYS A 105 -16.07 0.67 13.34
CA LYS A 105 -16.82 1.63 14.15
C LYS A 105 -18.08 2.12 13.44
N GLU A 106 -17.95 2.46 12.16
CA GLU A 106 -19.12 2.88 11.37
C GLU A 106 -20.18 1.79 11.32
N TYR A 107 -19.78 0.54 11.11
CA TYR A 107 -20.67 -0.60 11.11
C TYR A 107 -21.36 -0.80 12.47
N GLU A 108 -20.64 -0.66 13.57
CA GLU A 108 -21.20 -0.73 14.94
C GLU A 108 -22.19 0.42 15.21
N GLU A 109 -21.86 1.64 14.79
CA GLU A 109 -22.73 2.81 14.93
C GLU A 109 -24.04 2.64 14.15
N VAL A 110 -23.96 2.13 12.91
CA VAL A 110 -25.13 1.83 12.07
C VAL A 110 -26.00 0.76 12.74
N ASN A 111 -25.39 -0.31 13.24
CA ASN A 111 -26.12 -1.39 13.93
C ASN A 111 -26.82 -0.90 15.21
N MET A 112 -26.18 -0.01 15.97
CA MET A 112 -26.80 0.58 17.17
C MET A 112 -28.01 1.43 16.81
N LYS A 113 -27.96 2.19 15.71
CA LYS A 113 -29.08 3.03 15.26
C LYS A 113 -30.30 2.21 14.85
N PHE A 114 -30.14 0.98 14.34
CA PHE A 114 -31.28 0.10 14.06
C PHE A 114 -32.10 -0.27 15.31
N CYS A 115 -31.56 -0.08 16.50
CA CYS A 115 -32.28 -0.31 17.76
C CYS A 115 -33.16 0.87 18.18
N GLU A 116 -33.06 2.02 17.49
CA GLU A 116 -33.87 3.22 17.78
C GLU A 116 -35.12 3.27 16.89
N PRO A 117 -36.23 3.79 17.40
CA PRO A 117 -37.41 3.98 16.57
C PRO A 117 -37.14 5.06 15.50
N MET A 118 -37.32 4.71 14.22
CA MET A 118 -37.04 5.57 13.08
C MET A 118 -38.16 5.48 12.02
N SER A 119 -38.14 6.44 11.11
CA SER A 119 -39.05 6.45 9.95
C SER A 119 -38.61 5.47 8.86
N ASP A 120 -39.51 5.13 7.93
CA ASP A 120 -39.21 4.24 6.81
C ASP A 120 -38.07 4.79 5.90
N ASP A 121 -38.02 6.12 5.72
CA ASP A 121 -36.97 6.80 4.93
C ASP A 121 -35.60 6.73 5.61
N GLU A 122 -35.56 6.91 6.94
CA GLU A 122 -34.34 6.76 7.74
C GLU A 122 -33.84 5.32 7.77
N MET A 123 -34.75 4.35 7.84
CA MET A 123 -34.43 2.93 7.76
C MET A 123 -33.79 2.57 6.41
N ALA A 124 -34.35 3.08 5.29
CA ALA A 124 -33.80 2.83 3.96
C ALA A 124 -32.38 3.39 3.82
N ALA A 125 -32.12 4.61 4.31
CA ALA A 125 -30.80 5.24 4.28
C ALA A 125 -29.77 4.48 5.16
N LEU A 126 -30.18 3.92 6.29
CA LEU A 126 -29.33 3.12 7.16
C LEU A 126 -28.96 1.78 6.53
N ILE A 127 -29.89 1.13 5.82
CA ILE A 127 -29.63 -0.13 5.10
C ILE A 127 -28.60 0.09 3.98
N GLU A 128 -28.73 1.17 3.22
CA GLU A 128 -27.76 1.53 2.16
C GLU A 128 -26.38 1.75 2.76
N ARG A 129 -26.27 2.50 3.85
CA ARG A 129 -25.02 2.77 4.54
C ARG A 129 -24.38 1.51 5.14
N GLN A 130 -25.18 0.58 5.65
CA GLN A 130 -24.69 -0.71 6.13
C GLN A 130 -24.10 -1.55 4.99
N ALA A 131 -24.77 -1.59 3.83
CA ALA A 131 -24.27 -2.30 2.66
C ALA A 131 -22.93 -1.75 2.16
N ASP A 132 -22.77 -0.43 2.12
CA ASP A 132 -21.51 0.22 1.74
C ASP A 132 -20.35 -0.13 2.70
N ALA A 133 -20.62 -0.14 4.01
CA ALA A 133 -19.65 -0.52 5.02
C ALA A 133 -19.25 -2.01 4.93
N GLU A 134 -20.20 -2.92 4.64
CA GLU A 134 -19.92 -4.33 4.40
C GLU A 134 -19.09 -4.57 3.13
N GLU A 135 -19.39 -3.85 2.05
CA GLU A 135 -18.66 -3.98 0.78
C GLU A 135 -17.24 -3.48 0.91
N GLY A 136 -17.02 -2.32 1.54
CA GLY A 136 -15.70 -1.80 1.85
C GLY A 136 -14.88 -2.72 2.75
N GLY A 137 -15.52 -3.44 3.68
CA GLY A 137 -14.88 -4.45 4.52
C GLY A 137 -14.47 -5.71 3.74
N LYS A 138 -15.29 -6.16 2.78
CA LYS A 138 -15.02 -7.36 1.95
C LYS A 138 -13.90 -7.14 0.96
N GLU A 139 -13.88 -6.02 0.25
CA GLU A 139 -12.81 -5.70 -0.71
C GLU A 139 -11.43 -5.72 -0.04
N ARG A 140 -11.33 -5.20 1.18
CA ARG A 140 -10.07 -5.17 1.95
C ARG A 140 -9.70 -6.52 2.56
N HIS A 141 -10.67 -7.35 2.90
CA HIS A 141 -10.42 -8.71 3.39
C HIS A 141 -9.86 -9.60 2.28
N ASP A 142 -10.38 -9.50 1.08
CA ASP A 142 -9.90 -10.25 -0.10
C ASP A 142 -8.48 -9.81 -0.49
N ASP A 143 -8.18 -8.51 -0.42
CA ASP A 143 -6.82 -7.99 -0.62
C ASP A 143 -5.83 -8.50 0.43
N ALA A 144 -6.24 -8.59 1.69
CA ALA A 144 -5.41 -9.12 2.78
C ALA A 144 -5.17 -10.63 2.63
N HIS A 145 -6.18 -11.40 2.21
CA HIS A 145 -6.08 -12.86 2.02
C HIS A 145 -5.23 -13.24 0.80
N HIS A 146 -5.19 -12.40 -0.23
CA HIS A 146 -4.30 -12.57 -1.37
C HIS A 146 -2.82 -12.24 -1.06
N ARG A 147 -2.56 -11.46 0.02
CA ARG A 147 -1.20 -11.14 0.49
C ARG A 147 -0.57 -12.24 1.34
N SER A 148 -1.33 -13.18 1.87
CA SER A 148 -0.84 -14.23 2.81
C SER A 148 -0.61 -15.61 2.18
N LYS A 149 -0.84 -15.79 0.89
CA LYS A 149 -0.48 -16.98 0.11
C LYS A 149 0.71 -16.71 -0.79
#